data_f129a35408f701846945e913da8d6a15
#
_entry.id   f129a35408f701846945e913da8d6a15
#
_cell.length_a   1.000
_cell.length_b   1.000
_cell.length_c   1.000
_cell.angle_alpha   90.00
_cell.angle_beta   90.00
_cell.angle_gamma   90.00
#
_symmetry.space_group_name_H-M   'P 1'
#
loop_
_entity.id
_entity.type
_entity.pdbx_description
1 polymer ?
#
loop_
_entity_poly.entity_id
_entity_poly.type
_entity_poly.pdbx_seq_one_letter_code
_entity_poly.pdbx_strand_id
1 'polypeptide(L)'
;MATLQMYMDRSRIDNMFESEVYEEVWGKEFGVDNSVGKIRKILLHCPGEEINQLKDGEFDDEAGARILKGDNGRIRNYWKDTELPDLGLLQEQHNRMAELIRKEGIEVSYLEDPTHYWTNLTFTRDVALMTPKGAILTRFAMYFHQGDTYLTQKFLAEKNIPIIGAIQGKGTIEGGSFSMLNAKTAIIGRSVRINDEGIEQLRNLLSYQGIELIVIDMPAYYIHLDEAFV
;
A
#
# COMPACT_ATOMS: atom_id res chain seq x y z
N MET A 1 29.85 28.58 -31.19
CA MET A 1 28.57 27.96 -30.73
C MET A 1 28.65 27.81 -29.23
N ALA A 2 27.81 28.50 -28.46
CA ALA A 2 27.67 28.24 -27.04
C ALA A 2 27.06 26.81 -26.91
N THR A 3 27.80 25.92 -26.31
CA THR A 3 27.27 24.55 -26.06
C THR A 3 26.29 24.62 -24.90
N LEU A 4 25.25 23.80 -24.92
CA LEU A 4 24.23 23.66 -23.86
C LEU A 4 24.86 23.52 -22.47
N GLN A 5 26.09 22.99 -22.40
CA GLN A 5 26.90 22.83 -21.19
C GLN A 5 27.17 24.13 -20.43
N MET A 6 27.19 25.29 -21.12
CA MET A 6 27.37 26.60 -20.48
C MET A 6 26.18 27.01 -19.59
N TYR A 7 25.02 26.39 -19.80
CA TYR A 7 23.81 26.65 -19.04
C TYR A 7 23.52 25.58 -17.96
N MET A 8 24.35 24.54 -17.92
CA MET A 8 24.23 23.45 -16.94
C MET A 8 25.16 23.74 -15.76
N ASP A 9 24.68 24.48 -14.79
CA ASP A 9 25.37 24.62 -13.51
C ASP A 9 25.14 23.36 -12.66
N ARG A 10 26.09 22.43 -12.74
CA ARG A 10 26.03 21.18 -11.98
C ARG A 10 26.27 21.36 -10.48
N SER A 11 26.69 22.57 -10.03
CA SER A 11 26.85 22.87 -8.61
C SER A 11 25.56 23.19 -7.89
N ARG A 12 24.43 23.32 -8.64
CA ARG A 12 23.12 23.67 -8.13
C ARG A 12 22.06 22.60 -8.44
N ILE A 13 22.39 21.34 -8.19
CA ILE A 13 21.36 20.29 -8.24
C ILE A 13 20.69 20.25 -6.88
N ASP A 14 19.57 20.95 -6.78
CA ASP A 14 18.75 20.94 -5.58
C ASP A 14 18.07 19.56 -5.41
N ASN A 15 17.75 19.21 -4.17
CA ASN A 15 16.92 18.05 -3.90
C ASN A 15 15.56 18.25 -4.59
N MET A 16 15.13 17.29 -5.41
CA MET A 16 13.88 17.39 -6.18
C MET A 16 12.67 17.71 -5.31
N PHE A 17 12.65 17.27 -4.04
CA PHE A 17 11.55 17.50 -3.10
C PHE A 17 11.52 18.93 -2.51
N GLU A 18 12.60 19.69 -2.68
CA GLU A 18 12.74 21.08 -2.26
C GLU A 18 12.52 22.04 -3.46
N SER A 19 12.41 21.49 -4.65
CA SER A 19 12.19 22.25 -5.88
C SER A 19 10.78 22.87 -5.92
N GLU A 20 10.70 24.15 -6.28
CA GLU A 20 9.42 24.82 -6.55
C GLU A 20 8.63 24.09 -7.66
N VAL A 21 9.33 23.49 -8.63
CA VAL A 21 8.73 22.70 -9.72
C VAL A 21 7.98 21.48 -9.19
N TYR A 22 8.43 20.88 -8.09
CA TYR A 22 7.75 19.72 -7.49
C TYR A 22 6.33 20.09 -7.05
N GLU A 23 6.18 21.22 -6.36
CA GLU A 23 4.87 21.71 -5.92
C GLU A 23 4.02 22.23 -7.08
N GLU A 24 4.64 22.83 -8.10
CA GLU A 24 3.93 23.27 -9.32
C GLU A 24 3.31 22.10 -10.08
N VAL A 25 4.01 20.97 -10.19
CA VAL A 25 3.56 19.78 -10.92
C VAL A 25 2.54 18.99 -10.14
N TRP A 26 2.83 18.72 -8.86
CA TRP A 26 2.04 17.77 -8.06
C TRP A 26 1.03 18.44 -7.12
N GLY A 27 1.17 19.73 -6.83
CA GLY A 27 0.38 20.43 -5.82
C GLY A 27 0.81 20.08 -4.39
N LYS A 28 -0.10 20.30 -3.43
CA LYS A 28 0.15 20.07 -1.99
C LYS A 28 -0.89 19.20 -1.30
N GLU A 29 -1.83 18.65 -2.04
CA GLU A 29 -3.00 17.96 -1.48
C GLU A 29 -2.82 16.45 -1.32
N PHE A 30 -1.59 16.00 -1.14
CA PHE A 30 -1.24 14.60 -0.91
C PHE A 30 -0.26 14.46 0.26
N GLY A 31 0.02 13.22 0.62
CA GLY A 31 1.05 12.89 1.59
C GLY A 31 0.55 12.78 3.03
N VAL A 32 1.39 12.12 3.83
CA VAL A 32 1.17 11.83 5.25
C VAL A 32 2.45 12.14 6.00
N ASP A 33 2.36 12.96 7.04
CA ASP A 33 3.48 13.33 7.92
C ASP A 33 3.41 12.70 9.31
N ASN A 34 2.28 12.06 9.63
CA ASN A 34 2.10 11.26 10.84
C ASN A 34 0.89 10.32 10.69
N SER A 35 0.87 9.23 11.46
CA SER A 35 -0.19 8.21 11.38
C SER A 35 -1.35 8.41 12.36
N VAL A 36 -1.31 9.47 13.18
CA VAL A 36 -2.34 9.78 14.19
C VAL A 36 -3.07 11.10 13.93
N GLY A 37 -2.74 11.77 12.85
CA GLY A 37 -3.37 13.03 12.45
C GLY A 37 -4.78 12.84 11.87
N LYS A 38 -5.48 13.96 11.69
CA LYS A 38 -6.80 13.94 11.05
C LYS A 38 -6.71 13.44 9.62
N ILE A 39 -7.38 12.34 9.33
CA ILE A 39 -7.52 11.79 7.97
C ILE A 39 -8.36 12.76 7.13
N ARG A 40 -7.91 13.06 5.91
CA ARG A 40 -8.61 13.89 4.94
C ARG A 40 -9.12 13.11 3.74
N LYS A 41 -8.33 12.15 3.29
CA LYS A 41 -8.63 11.27 2.14
C LYS A 41 -8.28 9.84 2.50
N ILE A 42 -9.09 8.89 2.07
CA ILE A 42 -8.86 7.46 2.28
C ILE A 42 -9.15 6.69 0.99
N LEU A 43 -8.33 5.69 0.72
CA LEU A 43 -8.53 4.72 -0.35
C LEU A 43 -9.16 3.47 0.22
N LEU A 44 -10.27 3.04 -0.34
CA LEU A 44 -10.97 1.81 -0.01
C LEU A 44 -11.14 0.93 -1.26
N HIS A 45 -11.51 -0.30 -1.08
CA HIS A 45 -12.05 -1.17 -2.11
C HIS A 45 -13.32 -1.85 -1.57
N CYS A 46 -14.43 -1.70 -2.27
CA CYS A 46 -15.66 -2.40 -1.92
C CYS A 46 -15.59 -3.84 -2.46
N PRO A 47 -15.79 -4.88 -1.62
CA PRO A 47 -15.83 -6.25 -2.09
C PRO A 47 -16.80 -6.41 -3.27
N GLY A 48 -16.32 -7.02 -4.34
CA GLY A 48 -17.08 -7.21 -5.59
C GLY A 48 -17.17 -8.67 -6.00
N GLU A 49 -17.47 -8.90 -7.28
CA GLU A 49 -17.65 -10.24 -7.84
C GLU A 49 -16.40 -11.15 -7.71
N GLU A 50 -15.22 -10.57 -7.48
CA GLU A 50 -13.99 -11.30 -7.22
C GLU A 50 -14.09 -12.24 -6.01
N ILE A 51 -14.92 -11.89 -5.02
CA ILE A 51 -15.17 -12.73 -3.83
C ILE A 51 -15.87 -14.04 -4.21
N ASN A 52 -16.70 -14.03 -5.22
CA ASN A 52 -17.41 -15.24 -5.68
C ASN A 52 -16.46 -16.33 -6.20
N GLN A 53 -15.23 -16.00 -6.57
CA GLN A 53 -14.21 -16.98 -6.97
C GLN A 53 -13.83 -17.95 -5.85
N LEU A 54 -14.05 -17.56 -4.57
CA LEU A 54 -13.78 -18.44 -3.43
C LEU A 54 -14.58 -19.77 -3.47
N LYS A 55 -15.73 -19.80 -4.16
CA LYS A 55 -16.52 -21.02 -4.39
C LYS A 55 -15.74 -22.11 -5.13
N ASP A 56 -14.80 -21.71 -6.00
CA ASP A 56 -14.00 -22.61 -6.81
C ASP A 56 -12.78 -23.17 -6.03
N GLY A 57 -12.55 -22.71 -4.79
CA GLY A 57 -11.53 -23.23 -3.90
C GLY A 57 -11.94 -24.53 -3.24
N GLU A 58 -10.95 -25.33 -2.85
CA GLU A 58 -11.12 -26.58 -2.10
C GLU A 58 -10.84 -26.34 -0.61
N PHE A 59 -11.61 -26.99 0.26
CA PHE A 59 -11.34 -26.93 1.69
C PHE A 59 -10.18 -27.88 2.05
N ASP A 60 -9.17 -27.32 2.70
CA ASP A 60 -8.00 -28.05 3.21
C ASP A 60 -8.14 -28.20 4.73
N ASP A 61 -8.32 -29.43 5.20
CA ASP A 61 -8.55 -29.73 6.60
C ASP A 61 -7.31 -29.42 7.48
N GLU A 62 -6.10 -29.57 6.92
CA GLU A 62 -4.85 -29.28 7.64
C GLU A 62 -4.65 -27.77 7.82
N ALA A 63 -4.96 -26.99 6.78
CA ALA A 63 -4.93 -25.54 6.84
C ALA A 63 -6.13 -24.94 7.59
N GLY A 64 -7.23 -25.71 7.74
CA GLY A 64 -8.50 -25.25 8.27
C GLY A 64 -9.07 -24.08 7.43
N ALA A 65 -8.89 -24.14 6.12
CA ALA A 65 -9.25 -23.06 5.21
C ALA A 65 -9.64 -23.58 3.83
N ARG A 66 -10.53 -22.88 3.17
CA ARG A 66 -10.78 -23.04 1.74
C ARG A 66 -9.66 -22.35 0.96
N ILE A 67 -9.01 -23.05 0.05
CA ILE A 67 -7.86 -22.57 -0.72
C ILE A 67 -8.22 -22.50 -2.20
N LEU A 68 -8.15 -21.30 -2.76
CA LEU A 68 -8.29 -21.06 -4.20
C LEU A 68 -6.90 -21.06 -4.83
N LYS A 69 -6.68 -21.94 -5.82
CA LYS A 69 -5.44 -22.00 -6.62
C LYS A 69 -5.68 -21.48 -8.02
N GLY A 70 -4.69 -20.80 -8.59
CA GLY A 70 -4.67 -20.44 -10.00
C GLY A 70 -4.18 -21.59 -10.89
N ASP A 71 -4.25 -21.43 -12.21
CA ASP A 71 -3.81 -22.43 -13.21
C ASP A 71 -2.35 -22.81 -13.06
N ASN A 72 -1.53 -21.95 -12.48
CA ASN A 72 -0.12 -22.20 -12.18
C ASN A 72 0.11 -22.94 -10.84
N GLY A 73 -0.96 -23.39 -10.18
CA GLY A 73 -0.93 -24.08 -8.88
C GLY A 73 -0.62 -23.18 -7.67
N ARG A 74 -0.44 -21.87 -7.87
CA ARG A 74 -0.18 -20.94 -6.77
C ARG A 74 -1.49 -20.56 -6.08
N ILE A 75 -1.41 -20.35 -4.75
CA ILE A 75 -2.54 -19.87 -3.97
C ILE A 75 -2.88 -18.45 -4.43
N ARG A 76 -4.13 -18.26 -4.85
CA ARG A 76 -4.71 -16.97 -5.25
C ARG A 76 -5.51 -16.32 -4.13
N ASN A 77 -6.11 -17.14 -3.25
CA ASN A 77 -6.80 -16.68 -2.07
C ASN A 77 -7.02 -17.86 -1.10
N TYR A 78 -7.34 -17.54 0.13
CA TYR A 78 -7.82 -18.50 1.12
C TYR A 78 -8.92 -17.87 1.98
N TRP A 79 -9.80 -18.72 2.52
CA TRP A 79 -10.88 -18.32 3.40
C TRP A 79 -10.95 -19.24 4.61
N LYS A 80 -10.78 -18.68 5.81
CA LYS A 80 -10.68 -19.45 7.07
C LYS A 80 -12.03 -19.88 7.65
N ASP A 81 -13.02 -20.13 6.82
CA ASP A 81 -14.30 -20.66 7.25
C ASP A 81 -14.79 -21.72 6.26
N THR A 82 -15.66 -22.61 6.74
CA THR A 82 -16.35 -23.58 5.90
C THR A 82 -17.46 -22.94 5.07
N GLU A 83 -18.10 -21.91 5.62
CA GLU A 83 -19.11 -21.13 4.92
C GLU A 83 -18.47 -20.02 4.12
N LEU A 84 -18.94 -19.82 2.88
CA LEU A 84 -18.49 -18.73 2.04
C LEU A 84 -19.08 -17.39 2.52
N PRO A 85 -18.33 -16.30 2.35
CA PRO A 85 -18.85 -15.00 2.73
C PRO A 85 -20.05 -14.60 1.85
N ASP A 86 -21.06 -14.01 2.47
CA ASP A 86 -22.17 -13.40 1.78
C ASP A 86 -21.73 -12.05 1.19
N LEU A 87 -21.64 -11.97 -0.13
CA LEU A 87 -21.20 -10.75 -0.82
C LEU A 87 -22.11 -9.57 -0.54
N GLY A 88 -23.44 -9.77 -0.48
CA GLY A 88 -24.38 -8.71 -0.19
C GLY A 88 -24.17 -8.11 1.20
N LEU A 89 -23.95 -8.96 2.21
CA LEU A 89 -23.66 -8.54 3.58
C LEU A 89 -22.30 -7.82 3.66
N LEU A 90 -21.26 -8.31 2.99
CA LEU A 90 -19.96 -7.65 2.93
C LEU A 90 -20.08 -6.24 2.34
N GLN A 91 -20.82 -6.09 1.24
CA GLN A 91 -21.06 -4.79 0.58
C GLN A 91 -21.86 -3.85 1.46
N GLU A 92 -22.89 -4.33 2.15
CA GLU A 92 -23.68 -3.54 3.09
C GLU A 92 -22.81 -2.98 4.21
N GLN A 93 -22.01 -3.85 4.85
CA GLN A 93 -21.11 -3.45 5.94
C GLN A 93 -20.06 -2.45 5.46
N HIS A 94 -19.44 -2.71 4.31
CA HIS A 94 -18.46 -1.81 3.70
C HIS A 94 -19.08 -0.44 3.38
N ASN A 95 -20.25 -0.41 2.75
CA ASN A 95 -20.91 0.84 2.39
C ASN A 95 -21.27 1.65 3.63
N ARG A 96 -21.76 0.99 4.69
CA ARG A 96 -22.03 1.65 5.97
C ARG A 96 -20.78 2.26 6.60
N MET A 97 -19.65 1.53 6.58
CA MET A 97 -18.36 2.06 7.03
C MET A 97 -17.95 3.30 6.21
N ALA A 98 -18.03 3.21 4.89
CA ALA A 98 -17.67 4.32 4.00
C ALA A 98 -18.57 5.55 4.21
N GLU A 99 -19.87 5.36 4.49
CA GLU A 99 -20.79 6.45 4.83
C GLU A 99 -20.41 7.13 6.15
N LEU A 100 -20.02 6.36 7.18
CA LEU A 100 -19.58 6.92 8.45
C LEU A 100 -18.30 7.73 8.27
N ILE A 101 -17.35 7.23 7.49
CA ILE A 101 -16.11 7.94 7.15
C ILE A 101 -16.42 9.28 6.45
N ARG A 102 -17.33 9.28 5.46
CA ARG A 102 -17.75 10.51 4.76
C ARG A 102 -18.44 11.52 5.70
N LYS A 103 -19.21 11.06 6.68
CA LYS A 103 -19.86 11.94 7.68
C LYS A 103 -18.84 12.69 8.53
N GLU A 104 -17.65 12.12 8.74
CA GLU A 104 -16.53 12.80 9.42
C GLU A 104 -15.79 13.81 8.49
N GLY A 105 -16.29 14.04 7.28
CA GLY A 105 -15.71 14.99 6.32
C GLY A 105 -14.48 14.44 5.60
N ILE A 106 -14.32 13.11 5.55
CA ILE A 106 -13.21 12.44 4.88
C ILE A 106 -13.63 12.08 3.44
N GLU A 107 -12.80 12.46 2.47
CA GLU A 107 -12.97 12.05 1.09
C GLU A 107 -12.66 10.56 0.94
N VAL A 108 -13.60 9.79 0.38
CA VAL A 108 -13.44 8.36 0.11
C VAL A 108 -13.28 8.13 -1.38
N SER A 109 -12.14 7.58 -1.77
CA SER A 109 -11.84 7.10 -3.13
C SER A 109 -11.84 5.57 -3.15
N TYR A 110 -12.06 4.98 -4.32
CA TYR A 110 -12.09 3.54 -4.49
C TYR A 110 -11.00 3.06 -5.43
N LEU A 111 -10.35 1.99 -5.02
CA LEU A 111 -9.47 1.19 -5.87
C LEU A 111 -10.36 0.20 -6.64
N GLU A 112 -10.28 0.24 -7.96
CA GLU A 112 -11.11 -0.57 -8.84
C GLU A 112 -10.28 -1.64 -9.54
N ASP A 113 -10.79 -2.88 -9.58
CA ASP A 113 -10.29 -3.93 -10.45
C ASP A 113 -11.34 -4.31 -11.51
N PRO A 114 -11.26 -3.77 -12.74
CA PRO A 114 -12.21 -4.09 -13.79
C PRO A 114 -12.14 -5.56 -14.27
N THR A 115 -11.11 -6.30 -13.84
CA THR A 115 -10.96 -7.71 -14.20
C THR A 115 -11.61 -8.65 -13.18
N HIS A 116 -11.93 -8.14 -12.01
CA HIS A 116 -12.43 -8.93 -10.86
C HIS A 116 -11.55 -10.13 -10.53
N TYR A 117 -10.23 -9.99 -10.75
CA TYR A 117 -9.30 -11.08 -10.57
C TYR A 117 -8.67 -11.12 -9.16
N TRP A 118 -8.45 -9.93 -8.57
CA TRP A 118 -7.69 -9.78 -7.33
C TRP A 118 -8.61 -9.78 -6.12
N THR A 119 -8.71 -10.92 -5.47
CA THR A 119 -9.71 -11.21 -4.44
C THR A 119 -9.41 -10.59 -3.06
N ASN A 120 -8.20 -10.03 -2.87
CA ASN A 120 -7.77 -9.44 -1.59
C ASN A 120 -7.63 -7.91 -1.63
N LEU A 121 -8.18 -7.26 -2.64
CA LEU A 121 -8.02 -5.82 -2.87
C LEU A 121 -8.60 -4.95 -1.74
N THR A 122 -9.44 -5.52 -0.87
CA THR A 122 -9.97 -4.86 0.34
C THR A 122 -8.88 -4.41 1.33
N PHE A 123 -7.70 -5.03 1.28
CA PHE A 123 -6.56 -4.68 2.14
C PHE A 123 -5.78 -3.48 1.60
N THR A 124 -6.49 -2.37 1.32
CA THR A 124 -5.89 -1.14 0.76
C THR A 124 -4.86 -0.48 1.67
N ARG A 125 -4.79 -0.84 2.94
CA ARG A 125 -3.74 -0.41 3.87
C ARG A 125 -2.35 -0.85 3.42
N ASP A 126 -2.25 -1.99 2.73
CA ASP A 126 -0.99 -2.64 2.43
C ASP A 126 -0.37 -2.23 1.09
N VAL A 127 -1.13 -1.57 0.21
CA VAL A 127 -0.76 -1.37 -1.20
C VAL A 127 0.26 -0.25 -1.45
N ALA A 128 0.37 0.72 -0.54
CA ALA A 128 1.32 1.83 -0.63
C ALA A 128 1.65 2.42 0.74
N LEU A 129 2.86 2.95 0.88
CA LEU A 129 3.28 3.74 2.02
C LEU A 129 3.17 5.21 1.65
N MET A 130 2.32 5.94 2.37
CA MET A 130 2.21 7.38 2.17
C MET A 130 3.24 8.12 3.02
N THR A 131 3.99 9.02 2.39
CA THR A 131 5.00 9.87 3.00
C THR A 131 4.68 11.35 2.74
N PRO A 132 5.36 12.33 3.36
CA PRO A 132 5.11 13.74 3.08
C PRO A 132 5.26 14.15 1.61
N LYS A 133 6.10 13.46 0.85
CA LYS A 133 6.40 13.79 -0.55
C LYS A 133 5.76 12.87 -1.58
N GLY A 134 4.92 11.93 -1.16
CA GLY A 134 4.19 11.03 -2.06
C GLY A 134 4.17 9.60 -1.60
N ALA A 135 3.84 8.70 -2.51
CA ALA A 135 3.67 7.29 -2.26
C ALA A 135 4.93 6.47 -2.59
N ILE A 136 5.23 5.48 -1.76
CA ILE A 136 6.14 4.38 -2.08
C ILE A 136 5.28 3.14 -2.33
N LEU A 137 5.37 2.57 -3.52
CA LEU A 137 4.66 1.34 -3.85
C LEU A 137 5.25 0.15 -3.10
N THR A 138 4.40 -0.62 -2.48
CA THR A 138 4.78 -1.84 -1.76
C THR A 138 5.04 -3.00 -2.71
N ARG A 139 5.64 -4.06 -2.20
CA ARG A 139 5.72 -5.35 -2.86
C ARG A 139 5.40 -6.43 -1.85
N PHE A 140 4.32 -7.12 -2.10
CA PHE A 140 3.79 -8.14 -1.20
C PHE A 140 4.62 -9.42 -1.18
N ALA A 141 4.71 -10.06 -0.02
CA ALA A 141 5.31 -11.37 0.14
C ALA A 141 4.45 -12.47 -0.51
N MET A 142 3.12 -12.32 -0.49
CA MET A 142 2.18 -13.31 -1.00
C MET A 142 1.78 -13.04 -2.45
N TYR A 143 1.73 -14.10 -3.25
CA TYR A 143 1.43 -14.03 -4.69
C TYR A 143 0.08 -13.36 -4.99
N PHE A 144 -0.94 -13.64 -4.19
CA PHE A 144 -2.31 -13.19 -4.43
C PHE A 144 -2.55 -11.70 -4.18
N HIS A 145 -1.53 -10.96 -3.72
CA HIS A 145 -1.54 -9.51 -3.60
C HIS A 145 -0.70 -8.79 -4.67
N GLN A 146 0.00 -9.51 -5.53
CA GLN A 146 0.95 -8.85 -6.45
C GLN A 146 0.28 -7.92 -7.47
N GLY A 147 -0.98 -8.16 -7.81
CA GLY A 147 -1.74 -7.28 -8.69
C GLY A 147 -2.22 -5.98 -8.03
N ASP A 148 -2.35 -5.99 -6.72
CA ASP A 148 -2.82 -4.84 -5.95
C ASP A 148 -1.89 -3.63 -6.15
N THR A 149 -0.60 -3.86 -6.21
CA THR A 149 0.40 -2.81 -6.48
C THR A 149 0.21 -2.16 -7.86
N TYR A 150 -0.08 -2.95 -8.90
CA TYR A 150 -0.31 -2.42 -10.25
C TYR A 150 -1.55 -1.53 -10.31
N LEU A 151 -2.66 -1.98 -9.73
CA LEU A 151 -3.89 -1.20 -9.66
C LEU A 151 -3.71 0.09 -8.87
N THR A 152 -2.96 0.01 -7.76
CA THR A 152 -2.62 1.17 -6.94
C THR A 152 -1.76 2.18 -7.70
N GLN A 153 -0.76 1.73 -8.46
CA GLN A 153 0.07 2.60 -9.29
C GLN A 153 -0.78 3.39 -10.28
N LYS A 154 -1.72 2.72 -10.96
CA LYS A 154 -2.65 3.36 -11.89
C LYS A 154 -3.51 4.39 -11.18
N PHE A 155 -4.12 4.02 -10.06
CA PHE A 155 -4.94 4.92 -9.23
C PHE A 155 -4.17 6.18 -8.80
N LEU A 156 -2.96 6.03 -8.26
CA LEU A 156 -2.15 7.16 -7.80
C LEU A 156 -1.81 8.12 -8.94
N ALA A 157 -1.46 7.57 -10.12
CA ALA A 157 -1.18 8.36 -11.31
C ALA A 157 -2.42 9.15 -11.78
N GLU A 158 -3.60 8.53 -11.81
CA GLU A 158 -4.87 9.18 -12.17
C GLU A 158 -5.27 10.28 -11.16
N LYS A 159 -4.87 10.15 -9.90
CA LYS A 159 -5.13 11.13 -8.84
C LYS A 159 -4.05 12.20 -8.71
N ASN A 160 -3.08 12.21 -9.61
CA ASN A 160 -1.93 13.13 -9.57
C ASN A 160 -1.16 13.05 -8.22
N ILE A 161 -1.03 11.84 -7.66
CA ILE A 161 -0.25 11.60 -6.45
C ILE A 161 1.14 11.11 -6.87
N PRO A 162 2.24 11.79 -6.50
CA PRO A 162 3.57 11.40 -6.91
C PRO A 162 3.96 10.04 -6.34
N ILE A 163 4.51 9.19 -7.19
CA ILE A 163 5.11 7.92 -6.81
C ILE A 163 6.62 8.14 -6.74
N ILE A 164 7.17 8.18 -5.52
CA ILE A 164 8.58 8.48 -5.27
C ILE A 164 9.49 7.25 -5.36
N GLY A 165 8.90 6.07 -5.41
CA GLY A 165 9.62 4.82 -5.59
C GLY A 165 8.74 3.61 -5.43
N ALA A 166 9.33 2.44 -5.67
CA ALA A 166 8.68 1.14 -5.50
C ALA A 166 9.69 0.12 -4.94
N ILE A 167 9.21 -0.78 -4.11
CA ILE A 167 10.00 -1.92 -3.63
C ILE A 167 10.10 -2.94 -4.76
N GLN A 168 11.30 -3.41 -5.05
CA GLN A 168 11.61 -4.24 -6.21
C GLN A 168 12.45 -5.48 -5.85
N GLY A 169 12.76 -6.29 -6.87
CA GLY A 169 13.63 -7.46 -6.75
C GLY A 169 13.04 -8.51 -5.81
N LYS A 170 13.80 -8.86 -4.77
CA LYS A 170 13.37 -9.79 -3.72
C LYS A 170 12.87 -9.08 -2.46
N GLY A 171 12.94 -7.74 -2.41
CA GLY A 171 12.42 -6.96 -1.30
C GLY A 171 10.92 -7.13 -1.14
N THR A 172 10.44 -7.24 0.10
CA THR A 172 9.01 -7.27 0.44
C THR A 172 8.71 -6.28 1.53
N ILE A 173 7.68 -5.46 1.31
CA ILE A 173 7.12 -4.49 2.25
C ILE A 173 5.61 -4.49 2.07
N GLU A 174 4.87 -4.49 3.17
CA GLU A 174 3.41 -4.33 3.21
C GLU A 174 3.08 -3.16 4.15
N GLY A 175 2.06 -2.36 3.81
CA GLY A 175 1.79 -1.08 4.47
C GLY A 175 1.33 -1.19 5.92
N GLY A 176 0.71 -2.30 6.32
CA GLY A 176 0.33 -2.55 7.70
C GLY A 176 1.51 -2.62 8.66
N SER A 177 2.72 -2.87 8.14
CA SER A 177 3.95 -2.85 8.95
C SER A 177 4.61 -1.49 9.07
N PHE A 178 4.09 -0.44 8.42
CA PHE A 178 4.71 0.88 8.36
C PHE A 178 3.86 1.95 9.03
N SER A 179 4.52 2.88 9.74
CA SER A 179 3.86 4.05 10.33
C SER A 179 4.78 5.27 10.32
N MET A 180 4.25 6.43 9.96
CA MET A 180 4.92 7.72 10.17
C MET A 180 4.69 8.17 11.60
N LEU A 181 5.75 8.28 12.40
CA LEU A 181 5.66 8.83 13.77
C LEU A 181 5.56 10.36 13.74
N ASN A 182 6.27 10.97 12.83
CA ASN A 182 6.25 12.40 12.52
C ASN A 182 6.86 12.63 11.14
N ALA A 183 6.92 13.87 10.67
CA ALA A 183 7.41 14.24 9.34
C ALA A 183 8.88 13.81 9.04
N LYS A 184 9.66 13.40 10.06
CA LYS A 184 11.08 13.05 9.93
C LYS A 184 11.42 11.65 10.43
N THR A 185 10.45 10.92 10.98
CA THR A 185 10.69 9.61 11.58
C THR A 185 9.57 8.65 11.20
N ALA A 186 9.94 7.53 10.65
CA ALA A 186 9.06 6.41 10.36
C ALA A 186 9.50 5.16 11.13
N ILE A 187 8.57 4.23 11.33
CA ILE A 187 8.81 2.95 11.97
C ILE A 187 8.31 1.83 11.06
N ILE A 188 9.03 0.71 11.03
CA ILE A 188 8.60 -0.50 10.34
C ILE A 188 8.82 -1.75 11.20
N GLY A 189 7.83 -2.64 11.21
CA GLY A 189 7.94 -3.96 11.83
C GLY A 189 8.53 -4.97 10.85
N ARG A 190 9.66 -5.60 11.21
CA ARG A 190 10.20 -6.76 10.48
C ARG A 190 9.42 -8.00 10.86
N SER A 191 8.88 -8.71 9.89
CA SER A 191 8.03 -9.89 10.06
C SER A 191 8.23 -10.89 8.92
N VAL A 192 7.44 -11.95 8.88
CA VAL A 192 7.42 -12.89 7.73
C VAL A 192 6.98 -12.24 6.41
N ARG A 193 6.35 -11.06 6.47
CA ARG A 193 5.92 -10.29 5.30
C ARG A 193 6.93 -9.25 4.86
N ILE A 194 7.86 -8.88 5.73
CA ILE A 194 8.80 -7.77 5.56
C ILE A 194 10.22 -8.31 5.70
N ASN A 195 11.01 -8.23 4.65
CA ASN A 195 12.39 -8.72 4.66
C ASN A 195 13.44 -7.59 4.64
N ASP A 196 14.70 -7.96 4.93
CA ASP A 196 15.82 -7.02 5.01
C ASP A 196 16.06 -6.27 3.70
N GLU A 197 15.90 -6.93 2.55
CA GLU A 197 16.07 -6.29 1.24
C GLU A 197 15.01 -5.19 1.02
N GLY A 198 13.76 -5.45 1.42
CA GLY A 198 12.69 -4.45 1.38
C GLY A 198 12.95 -3.28 2.32
N ILE A 199 13.39 -3.57 3.56
CA ILE A 199 13.74 -2.56 4.57
C ILE A 199 14.85 -1.64 4.06
N GLU A 200 15.90 -2.19 3.45
CA GLU A 200 17.02 -1.38 2.94
C GLU A 200 16.59 -0.48 1.77
N GLN A 201 15.78 -1.00 0.85
CA GLN A 201 15.22 -0.18 -0.23
C GLN A 201 14.33 0.94 0.32
N LEU A 202 13.48 0.63 1.31
CA LEU A 202 12.63 1.62 1.96
C LEU A 202 13.46 2.69 2.68
N ARG A 203 14.51 2.30 3.40
CA ARG A 203 15.43 3.22 4.08
C ARG A 203 16.03 4.23 3.09
N ASN A 204 16.49 3.75 1.94
CA ASN A 204 17.05 4.60 0.89
C ASN A 204 16.02 5.59 0.34
N LEU A 205 14.79 5.14 0.04
CA LEU A 205 13.72 6.01 -0.46
C LEU A 205 13.28 7.07 0.57
N LEU A 206 13.26 6.73 1.85
CA LEU A 206 12.94 7.67 2.92
C LEU A 206 14.08 8.67 3.17
N SER A 207 15.34 8.23 3.04
CA SER A 207 16.51 9.10 3.24
C SER A 207 16.55 10.29 2.28
N TYR A 208 16.04 10.12 1.03
CA TYR A 208 15.92 11.23 0.07
C TYR A 208 14.99 12.34 0.54
N GLN A 209 14.07 12.03 1.47
CA GLN A 209 13.16 12.99 2.10
C GLN A 209 13.67 13.46 3.48
N GLY A 210 14.84 13.02 3.92
CA GLY A 210 15.37 13.29 5.26
C GLY A 210 14.60 12.59 6.37
N ILE A 211 13.96 11.44 6.07
CA ILE A 211 13.19 10.64 7.03
C ILE A 211 14.05 9.48 7.54
N GLU A 212 14.19 9.39 8.86
CA GLU A 212 14.82 8.25 9.54
C GLU A 212 13.85 7.08 9.64
N LEU A 213 14.35 5.85 9.39
CA LEU A 213 13.57 4.61 9.54
C LEU A 213 14.04 3.81 10.75
N ILE A 214 13.16 3.66 11.73
CA ILE A 214 13.32 2.76 12.88
C ILE A 214 12.79 1.38 12.49
N VAL A 215 13.56 0.33 12.76
CA VAL A 215 13.15 -1.06 12.49
C VAL A 215 12.94 -1.79 13.82
N ILE A 216 11.80 -2.46 13.94
CA ILE A 216 11.44 -3.28 15.11
C ILE A 216 11.26 -4.73 14.66
N ASP A 217 11.87 -5.66 15.37
CA ASP A 217 11.65 -7.09 15.16
C ASP A 217 10.32 -7.50 15.80
N MET A 218 9.40 -8.01 14.96
CA MET A 218 8.08 -8.43 15.42
C MET A 218 8.12 -9.87 15.95
N PRO A 219 7.35 -10.19 17.01
CA PRO A 219 7.09 -11.58 17.37
C PRO A 219 6.48 -12.36 16.21
N ALA A 220 6.83 -13.65 16.09
CA ALA A 220 6.50 -14.47 14.92
C ALA A 220 5.00 -14.65 14.62
N TYR A 221 4.13 -14.35 15.59
CA TYR A 221 2.68 -14.45 15.42
C TYR A 221 2.03 -13.17 14.87
N TYR A 222 2.76 -12.04 14.82
CA TYR A 222 2.30 -10.82 14.15
C TYR A 222 2.83 -10.77 12.73
N ILE A 223 1.96 -10.50 11.78
CA ILE A 223 2.36 -10.30 10.40
C ILE A 223 2.60 -8.82 10.08
N HIS A 224 1.87 -7.92 10.74
CA HIS A 224 1.95 -6.47 10.58
C HIS A 224 2.14 -5.73 11.91
N LEU A 225 2.75 -4.54 11.83
CA LEU A 225 2.99 -3.70 13.00
C LEU A 225 1.67 -3.17 13.61
N ASP A 226 0.70 -2.83 12.78
CA ASP A 226 -0.59 -2.28 13.19
C ASP A 226 -1.51 -3.29 13.92
N GLU A 227 -1.11 -4.55 14.01
CA GLU A 227 -1.73 -5.52 14.91
C GLU A 227 -1.33 -5.33 16.38
N ALA A 228 -0.22 -4.65 16.64
CA ALA A 228 0.36 -4.49 17.99
C ALA A 228 0.65 -3.04 18.38
N PHE A 229 0.74 -2.14 17.40
CA PHE A 229 1.11 -0.75 17.58
C PHE A 229 0.13 0.15 16.82
N VAL A 230 -0.70 0.87 17.59
CA VAL A 230 -1.74 1.79 17.08
C VAL A 230 -1.53 3.19 17.63
#